data_a54fd6ab092d91653aa563f6f3a33e4a
#
_entry.id   a54fd6ab092d91653aa563f6f3a33e4a
#
_cell.length_a   1.000
_cell.length_b   1.000
_cell.length_c   1.000
_cell.angle_alpha   90.00
_cell.angle_beta   90.00
_cell.angle_gamma   90.00
#
_symmetry.space_group_name_H-M   'P 1'
#
loop_
_entity.id
_entity.type
_entity.pdbx_description
1 polymer ?
#
loop_
_entity_poly.entity_id
_entity_poly.type
_entity_poly.pdbx_seq_one_letter_code
_entity_poly.pdbx_strand_id
1 'polypeptide(L)'
;MTVCVAPLAAAAEAQAAGDTSLVGLWAAKKRFGPDLRGQLVIDRRGGGGGGGGEWRAAVAGGRSTIVRAAGDSMSFALPGGSFTGRLDARRRAITGQWVQPATVTSGSRFATPIVLTACGRDCFAGTVVPVDDEFTFYLRVTARPDGRLAAFLRNPERNLGRFIRADRIERTGSAVRVLDATGEELLPGVVRGDVMTLFFDDRGGSYDFRRVPPDSFSDFYARGRPSVPYTYTPPRARDDGWAVGSVEEVGMSRTKISEMVQALSDASSDSMNAHRLHAIAIARHGKLVVEEYFFGQYADKPHDTRSGAKTVLNLLIGAAMQAGLPVSPSLPVYATMGDSGPADPRKRALTLEHLINMTSGLDCDDNAPEPQPPGSEDVLTQQDSNPDWYRLILDLKMVRDPGAQAVYCSINPHLAGGVVARATQRSLPDLTWQLLGRPLDMQHYYLPLAPLGEAYMGGGMRFRLRDYMKLAQLYLNGGTWNGRRIVSAEWVKRSTQPRYAMGRTWKYGYLWWMGEYQYGGRTLPYYFAAGNGGQISLAIPDLDLVVAAFGGNYSDASGQRTSRDLIPQYVLPAILPAP
;
A
#
# COMPACT_ATOMS: atom_id res chain seq x y z
N MET A 1 2.45 -71.79 43.38
CA MET A 1 2.03 -71.22 42.12
C MET A 1 2.64 -69.82 42.02
N THR A 2 3.77 -69.73 41.30
CA THR A 2 4.53 -68.51 41.17
C THR A 2 4.17 -67.92 39.81
N VAL A 3 3.55 -66.74 39.80
CA VAL A 3 3.19 -66.02 38.56
C VAL A 3 4.38 -65.18 38.13
N CYS A 4 5.02 -65.56 37.04
CA CYS A 4 6.01 -64.72 36.34
C CYS A 4 5.30 -63.56 35.67
N VAL A 5 5.58 -62.33 36.11
CA VAL A 5 5.27 -61.11 35.40
C VAL A 5 6.47 -60.78 34.47
N ALA A 6 6.23 -60.87 33.16
CA ALA A 6 7.20 -60.41 32.15
C ALA A 6 7.19 -58.87 32.10
N PRO A 7 8.35 -58.22 31.95
CA PRO A 7 8.39 -56.78 31.78
C PRO A 7 7.94 -56.43 30.36
N LEU A 8 6.96 -55.50 30.22
CA LEU A 8 6.65 -54.84 28.98
C LEU A 8 7.89 -54.05 28.54
N ALA A 9 8.47 -54.46 27.42
CA ALA A 9 9.50 -53.70 26.73
C ALA A 9 8.85 -52.41 26.21
N ALA A 10 9.29 -51.28 26.68
CA ALA A 10 8.98 -49.98 26.11
C ALA A 10 9.51 -49.98 24.66
N ALA A 11 8.59 -49.92 23.70
CA ALA A 11 8.96 -49.63 22.32
C ALA A 11 9.54 -48.23 22.29
N ALA A 12 10.86 -48.10 22.14
CA ALA A 12 11.47 -46.85 21.79
C ALA A 12 10.93 -46.45 20.40
N GLU A 13 10.18 -45.36 20.37
CA GLU A 13 9.83 -44.73 19.11
C GLU A 13 11.13 -44.38 18.38
N ALA A 14 11.44 -45.15 17.35
CA ALA A 14 12.49 -44.81 16.42
C ALA A 14 12.08 -43.50 15.74
N GLN A 15 12.69 -42.42 16.17
CA GLN A 15 12.53 -41.10 15.59
C GLN A 15 12.98 -41.20 14.13
N ALA A 16 12.02 -41.25 13.21
CA ALA A 16 12.29 -41.36 11.78
C ALA A 16 13.16 -40.16 11.39
N ALA A 17 14.36 -40.45 10.89
CA ALA A 17 15.21 -39.44 10.26
C ALA A 17 14.37 -38.74 9.18
N GLY A 18 14.28 -37.42 9.25
CA GLY A 18 13.47 -36.64 8.33
C GLY A 18 13.87 -36.93 6.88
N ASP A 19 12.88 -37.06 6.01
CA ASP A 19 13.13 -37.29 4.59
C ASP A 19 13.87 -36.10 3.96
N THR A 20 15.19 -36.21 3.86
CA THR A 20 16.07 -35.16 3.31
C THR A 20 15.74 -34.80 1.87
N SER A 21 14.88 -35.59 1.19
CA SER A 21 14.37 -35.24 -0.14
C SER A 21 13.58 -33.93 -0.17
N LEU A 22 13.06 -33.44 0.97
CA LEU A 22 12.36 -32.17 1.05
C LEU A 22 13.29 -30.97 1.27
N VAL A 23 14.56 -31.17 1.65
CA VAL A 23 15.51 -30.10 1.94
C VAL A 23 15.71 -29.22 0.72
N GLY A 24 15.63 -27.90 0.91
CA GLY A 24 15.82 -26.91 -0.15
C GLY A 24 14.86 -25.73 -0.06
N LEU A 25 14.92 -24.85 -1.04
CA LEU A 25 13.98 -23.76 -1.23
C LEU A 25 12.90 -24.16 -2.21
N TRP A 26 11.65 -23.96 -1.83
CA TRP A 26 10.47 -24.23 -2.64
C TRP A 26 9.70 -22.93 -2.88
N ALA A 27 9.12 -22.76 -4.05
CA ALA A 27 8.34 -21.56 -4.40
C ALA A 27 7.04 -21.95 -5.08
N ALA A 28 5.98 -21.22 -4.75
CA ALA A 28 4.70 -21.28 -5.43
C ALA A 28 4.17 -19.87 -5.64
N LYS A 29 3.58 -19.62 -6.82
CA LYS A 29 2.92 -18.36 -7.13
C LYS A 29 1.55 -18.67 -7.72
N LYS A 30 0.52 -18.02 -7.19
CA LYS A 30 -0.84 -18.10 -7.69
C LYS A 30 -1.37 -16.71 -7.98
N ARG A 31 -1.82 -16.52 -9.21
CA ARG A 31 -2.43 -15.30 -9.69
C ARG A 31 -3.94 -15.49 -9.76
N PHE A 32 -4.71 -14.58 -9.20
CA PHE A 32 -6.17 -14.57 -9.16
C PHE A 32 -6.78 -13.62 -10.20
N GLY A 33 -5.99 -12.74 -10.77
CA GLY A 33 -6.43 -11.77 -11.74
C GLY A 33 -5.83 -10.37 -11.50
N PRO A 34 -6.50 -9.33 -11.99
CA PRO A 34 -7.50 -9.37 -13.03
C PRO A 34 -6.88 -9.69 -14.40
N ASP A 35 -7.63 -10.38 -15.24
CA ASP A 35 -7.13 -10.78 -16.59
C ASP A 35 -7.32 -9.67 -17.61
N LEU A 36 -8.26 -8.75 -17.38
CA LEU A 36 -8.57 -7.68 -18.29
C LEU A 36 -7.54 -6.55 -18.18
N ARG A 37 -6.58 -6.53 -19.11
CA ARG A 37 -5.50 -5.55 -19.20
C ARG A 37 -5.13 -5.25 -20.65
N GLY A 38 -4.46 -4.16 -20.90
CA GLY A 38 -4.00 -3.76 -22.22
C GLY A 38 -4.80 -2.62 -22.81
N GLN A 39 -4.76 -2.46 -24.11
CA GLN A 39 -5.37 -1.32 -24.79
C GLN A 39 -6.90 -1.34 -24.67
N LEU A 40 -7.47 -0.30 -24.07
CA LEU A 40 -8.88 0.02 -24.10
C LEU A 40 -9.14 0.92 -25.30
N VAL A 41 -10.08 0.50 -26.15
CA VAL A 41 -10.56 1.30 -27.28
C VAL A 41 -12.05 1.57 -27.11
N ILE A 42 -12.46 2.83 -27.24
CA ILE A 42 -13.84 3.27 -27.36
C ILE A 42 -14.01 3.83 -28.76
N ASP A 43 -14.82 3.18 -29.59
CA ASP A 43 -15.09 3.60 -30.96
C ASP A 43 -16.59 3.65 -31.27
N ARG A 44 -16.94 4.38 -32.31
CA ARG A 44 -18.31 4.48 -32.80
C ARG A 44 -18.45 3.62 -34.05
N ARG A 45 -19.24 2.53 -33.95
CA ARG A 45 -19.43 1.58 -35.04
C ARG A 45 -20.87 1.65 -35.58
N GLY A 46 -21.00 1.50 -36.90
CA GLY A 46 -22.29 1.35 -37.56
C GLY A 46 -23.00 2.67 -37.86
N GLY A 47 -22.66 3.29 -38.97
CA GLY A 47 -23.31 4.46 -39.52
C GLY A 47 -22.95 4.65 -40.97
N GLY A 48 -23.46 3.81 -41.85
CA GLY A 48 -23.45 4.07 -43.27
C GLY A 48 -24.36 5.29 -43.53
N GLY A 49 -23.77 6.49 -43.76
CA GLY A 49 -24.43 7.62 -44.41
C GLY A 49 -25.42 8.49 -43.62
N GLY A 50 -25.52 8.40 -42.31
CA GLY A 50 -26.45 9.23 -41.54
C GLY A 50 -26.35 9.08 -40.03
N GLY A 51 -25.39 9.68 -39.41
CA GLY A 51 -25.41 10.20 -38.02
C GLY A 51 -25.69 9.30 -36.81
N GLY A 52 -25.79 7.97 -36.91
CA GLY A 52 -26.40 7.15 -35.87
C GLY A 52 -25.61 5.92 -35.35
N GLY A 53 -24.26 5.94 -35.36
CA GLY A 53 -23.49 4.79 -34.85
C GLY A 53 -23.49 4.70 -33.31
N GLU A 54 -23.44 3.45 -32.80
CA GLU A 54 -23.39 3.14 -31.38
C GLU A 54 -21.95 3.18 -30.85
N TRP A 55 -21.73 3.81 -29.70
CA TRP A 55 -20.44 3.77 -29.01
C TRP A 55 -20.20 2.39 -28.40
N ARG A 56 -19.05 1.80 -28.68
CA ARG A 56 -18.64 0.49 -28.16
C ARG A 56 -17.25 0.56 -27.54
N ALA A 57 -17.03 -0.25 -26.54
CA ALA A 57 -15.76 -0.37 -25.86
C ALA A 57 -15.23 -1.80 -25.88
N ALA A 58 -13.93 -1.97 -26.05
CA ALA A 58 -13.24 -3.27 -25.94
C ALA A 58 -11.86 -3.08 -25.30
N VAL A 59 -11.40 -4.07 -24.53
CA VAL A 59 -10.05 -4.13 -23.99
C VAL A 59 -9.28 -5.25 -24.68
N ALA A 60 -8.04 -4.99 -25.10
CA ALA A 60 -7.13 -5.94 -25.74
C ALA A 60 -7.73 -6.69 -26.95
N GLY A 61 -8.62 -6.03 -27.70
CA GLY A 61 -9.30 -6.65 -28.85
C GLY A 61 -10.34 -7.71 -28.51
N GLY A 62 -10.67 -7.88 -27.23
CA GLY A 62 -11.67 -8.83 -26.75
C GLY A 62 -13.12 -8.47 -27.12
N ARG A 63 -14.09 -9.14 -26.50
CA ARG A 63 -15.52 -8.89 -26.72
C ARG A 63 -15.88 -7.43 -26.42
N SER A 64 -16.52 -6.75 -27.37
CA SER A 64 -16.97 -5.37 -27.18
C SER A 64 -18.29 -5.30 -26.41
N THR A 65 -18.46 -4.18 -25.66
CA THR A 65 -19.71 -3.82 -24.98
C THR A 65 -20.22 -2.47 -25.44
N ILE A 66 -21.51 -2.20 -25.23
CA ILE A 66 -22.13 -0.91 -25.53
C ILE A 66 -21.68 0.10 -24.47
N VAL A 67 -21.30 1.31 -24.90
CA VAL A 67 -21.01 2.45 -24.04
C VAL A 67 -22.28 3.27 -23.87
N ARG A 68 -22.70 3.46 -22.64
CA ARG A 68 -23.77 4.42 -22.30
C ARG A 68 -23.18 5.83 -22.35
N ALA A 69 -23.65 6.63 -23.28
CA ALA A 69 -23.25 8.04 -23.44
C ALA A 69 -24.44 8.96 -23.09
N ALA A 70 -24.20 9.92 -22.19
CA ALA A 70 -25.16 10.94 -21.79
C ALA A 70 -24.44 12.29 -21.68
N GLY A 71 -24.67 13.18 -22.67
CA GLY A 71 -23.88 14.39 -22.80
C GLY A 71 -22.40 14.07 -23.03
N ASP A 72 -21.53 14.57 -22.15
CA ASP A 72 -20.10 14.29 -22.14
C ASP A 72 -19.73 13.03 -21.32
N SER A 73 -20.67 12.46 -20.59
CA SER A 73 -20.45 11.29 -19.73
C SER A 73 -20.48 10.00 -20.53
N MET A 74 -19.53 9.11 -20.26
CA MET A 74 -19.43 7.79 -20.87
C MET A 74 -19.20 6.72 -19.80
N SER A 75 -19.95 5.62 -19.86
CA SER A 75 -19.79 4.50 -18.93
C SER A 75 -20.09 3.15 -19.57
N PHE A 76 -19.40 2.10 -19.10
CA PHE A 76 -19.67 0.72 -19.50
C PHE A 76 -19.12 -0.25 -18.47
N ALA A 77 -19.53 -1.52 -18.56
CA ALA A 77 -19.01 -2.62 -17.78
C ALA A 77 -18.62 -3.78 -18.68
N LEU A 78 -17.56 -4.49 -18.29
CA LEU A 78 -17.04 -5.72 -18.86
C LEU A 78 -16.85 -6.76 -17.75
N PRO A 79 -16.77 -8.09 -18.06
CA PRO A 79 -16.49 -9.13 -17.08
C PRO A 79 -15.14 -8.91 -16.44
N GLY A 80 -14.55 -8.12 -16.00
CA GLY A 80 -13.21 -7.86 -15.43
C GLY A 80 -12.98 -6.41 -15.08
N GLY A 81 -14.05 -5.57 -15.15
CA GLY A 81 -13.99 -4.19 -14.70
C GLY A 81 -15.01 -3.29 -15.35
N SER A 82 -15.10 -2.06 -14.86
CA SER A 82 -16.00 -1.04 -15.39
C SER A 82 -15.26 0.28 -15.59
N PHE A 83 -15.81 1.11 -16.43
CA PHE A 83 -15.28 2.43 -16.74
C PHE A 83 -16.38 3.49 -16.60
N THR A 84 -16.00 4.62 -16.01
CA THR A 84 -16.81 5.85 -16.03
C THR A 84 -15.89 7.02 -16.31
N GLY A 85 -16.24 7.86 -17.27
CA GLY A 85 -15.41 8.99 -17.67
C GLY A 85 -16.18 10.08 -18.39
N ARG A 86 -15.47 11.14 -18.79
CA ARG A 86 -16.02 12.27 -19.51
C ARG A 86 -15.19 12.60 -20.75
N LEU A 87 -15.89 12.90 -21.82
CA LEU A 87 -15.31 13.37 -23.08
C LEU A 87 -14.99 14.87 -22.99
N ASP A 88 -13.72 15.22 -23.12
CA ASP A 88 -13.28 16.59 -23.41
C ASP A 88 -13.16 16.75 -24.92
N ALA A 89 -14.18 17.30 -25.55
CA ALA A 89 -14.22 17.49 -27.00
C ALA A 89 -13.11 18.43 -27.51
N ARG A 90 -12.69 19.44 -26.70
CA ARG A 90 -11.63 20.39 -27.06
C ARG A 90 -10.26 19.72 -27.09
N ARG A 91 -9.98 18.83 -26.13
CA ARG A 91 -8.73 18.09 -26.04
C ARG A 91 -8.76 16.80 -26.85
N ARG A 92 -9.91 16.42 -27.40
CA ARG A 92 -10.13 15.14 -28.07
C ARG A 92 -9.64 13.97 -27.20
N ALA A 93 -10.06 13.95 -25.94
CA ALA A 93 -9.68 12.92 -24.98
C ALA A 93 -10.88 12.54 -24.10
N ILE A 94 -10.91 11.30 -23.61
CA ILE A 94 -11.80 10.86 -22.55
C ILE A 94 -10.95 10.64 -21.32
N THR A 95 -11.33 11.26 -20.21
CA THR A 95 -10.68 11.06 -18.91
C THR A 95 -11.67 10.40 -17.97
N GLY A 96 -11.27 9.35 -17.29
CA GLY A 96 -12.14 8.63 -16.37
C GLY A 96 -11.41 7.66 -15.46
N GLN A 97 -12.18 6.80 -14.81
CA GLN A 97 -11.71 5.82 -13.86
C GLN A 97 -12.04 4.40 -14.36
N TRP A 98 -11.04 3.57 -14.37
CA TRP A 98 -11.21 2.12 -14.47
C TRP A 98 -11.36 1.54 -13.07
N VAL A 99 -12.44 0.79 -12.85
CA VAL A 99 -12.68 0.08 -11.58
C VAL A 99 -12.52 -1.41 -11.83
N GLN A 100 -11.46 -2.00 -11.26
CA GLN A 100 -11.23 -3.44 -11.29
C GLN A 100 -12.07 -4.18 -10.24
N PRO A 101 -12.35 -5.47 -10.41
CA PRO A 101 -13.03 -6.30 -9.42
C PRO A 101 -12.30 -6.32 -8.08
N ALA A 102 -12.99 -6.77 -7.04
CA ALA A 102 -12.38 -7.02 -5.75
C ALA A 102 -11.27 -8.08 -5.86
N THR A 103 -10.15 -7.83 -5.18
CA THR A 103 -9.01 -8.74 -5.15
C THR A 103 -9.16 -9.79 -4.06
N VAL A 104 -8.75 -11.02 -4.33
CA VAL A 104 -8.70 -12.10 -3.32
C VAL A 104 -7.73 -11.74 -2.18
N THR A 105 -6.61 -11.08 -2.53
CA THR A 105 -5.56 -10.76 -1.55
C THR A 105 -5.91 -9.62 -0.59
N SER A 106 -6.85 -8.74 -0.94
CA SER A 106 -7.21 -7.59 -0.09
C SER A 106 -8.71 -7.35 0.07
N GLY A 107 -9.56 -8.07 -0.64
CA GLY A 107 -11.02 -7.87 -0.62
C GLY A 107 -11.49 -6.56 -1.25
N SER A 108 -10.57 -5.69 -1.70
CA SER A 108 -10.90 -4.35 -2.18
C SER A 108 -11.00 -4.29 -3.70
N ARG A 109 -11.97 -3.51 -4.20
CA ARG A 109 -11.98 -2.98 -5.56
C ARG A 109 -11.07 -1.77 -5.62
N PHE A 110 -10.48 -1.52 -6.79
CA PHE A 110 -9.63 -0.34 -6.97
C PHE A 110 -10.08 0.48 -8.17
N ALA A 111 -10.15 1.80 -7.99
CA ALA A 111 -10.27 2.77 -9.07
C ALA A 111 -8.87 3.27 -9.48
N THR A 112 -8.62 3.30 -10.79
CA THR A 112 -7.38 3.88 -11.36
C THR A 112 -7.73 4.85 -12.48
N PRO A 113 -7.06 6.03 -12.59
CA PRO A 113 -7.32 6.97 -13.65
C PRO A 113 -6.88 6.40 -15.00
N ILE A 114 -7.67 6.68 -16.02
CA ILE A 114 -7.34 6.40 -17.41
C ILE A 114 -7.59 7.64 -18.26
N VAL A 115 -6.65 7.94 -19.14
CA VAL A 115 -6.80 8.93 -20.19
C VAL A 115 -6.80 8.20 -21.54
N LEU A 116 -7.88 8.35 -22.29
CA LEU A 116 -8.02 7.85 -23.65
C LEU A 116 -7.80 9.02 -24.62
N THR A 117 -6.82 8.92 -25.49
CA THR A 117 -6.52 9.90 -26.51
C THR A 117 -7.15 9.50 -27.84
N ALA A 118 -7.44 10.48 -28.69
CA ALA A 118 -8.04 10.23 -30.00
C ALA A 118 -7.12 9.33 -30.87
N CYS A 119 -7.68 8.22 -31.38
CA CYS A 119 -7.06 7.31 -32.34
C CYS A 119 -7.68 7.41 -33.75
N GLY A 120 -8.72 8.26 -33.92
CA GLY A 120 -9.42 8.54 -35.15
C GLY A 120 -10.52 9.57 -34.94
N ARG A 121 -11.43 9.71 -35.91
CA ARG A 121 -12.54 10.71 -35.83
C ARG A 121 -13.45 10.43 -34.62
N ASP A 122 -13.88 9.19 -34.49
CA ASP A 122 -14.78 8.71 -33.43
C ASP A 122 -14.14 7.49 -32.72
N CYS A 123 -12.86 7.62 -32.36
CA CYS A 123 -12.05 6.58 -31.75
C CYS A 123 -11.19 7.20 -30.64
N PHE A 124 -11.17 6.56 -29.48
CA PHE A 124 -10.34 6.92 -28.32
C PHE A 124 -9.66 5.68 -27.78
N ALA A 125 -8.37 5.76 -27.47
CA ALA A 125 -7.59 4.64 -26.97
C ALA A 125 -6.72 5.03 -25.77
N GLY A 126 -6.58 4.12 -24.83
CA GLY A 126 -5.70 4.21 -23.66
C GLY A 126 -5.40 2.82 -23.11
N THR A 127 -4.70 2.72 -21.99
CA THR A 127 -4.26 1.43 -21.47
C THR A 127 -4.85 1.15 -20.09
N VAL A 128 -5.49 0.00 -19.95
CA VAL A 128 -5.90 -0.58 -18.66
C VAL A 128 -4.70 -1.28 -18.04
N VAL A 129 -4.24 -0.79 -16.89
CA VAL A 129 -3.16 -1.38 -16.09
C VAL A 129 -3.72 -1.66 -14.70
N PRO A 130 -4.31 -2.85 -14.47
CA PRO A 130 -4.86 -3.19 -13.15
C PRO A 130 -3.75 -3.57 -12.16
N VAL A 131 -4.07 -3.51 -10.87
CA VAL A 131 -3.23 -4.13 -9.83
C VAL A 131 -3.32 -5.63 -9.99
N ASP A 132 -2.17 -6.31 -10.04
CA ASP A 132 -2.11 -7.75 -9.98
C ASP A 132 -2.56 -8.25 -8.60
N ASP A 133 -3.43 -9.26 -8.64
CA ASP A 133 -3.92 -9.96 -7.46
C ASP A 133 -3.26 -11.33 -7.41
N GLU A 134 -2.26 -11.46 -6.56
CA GLU A 134 -1.42 -12.65 -6.51
C GLU A 134 -0.85 -12.89 -5.11
N PHE A 135 -0.59 -14.16 -4.79
CA PHE A 135 0.24 -14.56 -3.66
C PHE A 135 1.45 -15.35 -4.15
N THR A 136 2.62 -15.00 -3.62
CA THR A 136 3.86 -15.75 -3.77
C THR A 136 4.26 -16.32 -2.42
N PHE A 137 4.47 -17.63 -2.36
CA PHE A 137 4.95 -18.30 -1.16
C PHE A 137 6.29 -18.96 -1.42
N TYR A 138 7.19 -18.83 -0.46
CA TYR A 138 8.43 -19.56 -0.37
C TYR A 138 8.42 -20.41 0.90
N LEU A 139 8.79 -21.67 0.77
CA LEU A 139 9.04 -22.58 1.88
C LEU A 139 10.49 -23.02 1.83
N ARG A 140 11.28 -22.59 2.82
CA ARG A 140 12.63 -23.09 3.02
C ARG A 140 12.59 -24.26 4.00
N VAL A 141 13.12 -25.40 3.57
CA VAL A 141 13.25 -26.61 4.38
C VAL A 141 14.72 -26.87 4.63
N THR A 142 15.11 -27.04 5.90
CA THR A 142 16.49 -27.34 6.32
C THR A 142 16.52 -28.49 7.31
N ALA A 143 17.59 -29.30 7.28
CA ALA A 143 17.77 -30.36 8.25
C ALA A 143 18.26 -29.81 9.60
N ARG A 144 17.66 -30.24 10.71
CA ARG A 144 18.12 -29.97 12.06
C ARG A 144 19.11 -31.04 12.52
N PRO A 145 19.96 -30.75 13.54
CA PRO A 145 20.91 -31.73 14.08
C PRO A 145 20.23 -33.00 14.63
N ASP A 146 18.98 -32.92 15.05
CA ASP A 146 18.18 -34.04 15.56
C ASP A 146 17.53 -34.90 14.45
N GLY A 147 17.83 -34.60 13.18
CA GLY A 147 17.28 -35.29 12.02
C GLY A 147 15.89 -34.83 11.58
N ARG A 148 15.21 -33.96 12.33
CA ARG A 148 13.94 -33.34 11.92
C ARG A 148 14.17 -32.28 10.86
N LEU A 149 13.11 -31.95 10.09
CA LEU A 149 13.16 -30.89 9.08
C LEU A 149 12.51 -29.61 9.62
N ALA A 150 13.29 -28.55 9.69
CA ALA A 150 12.77 -27.21 9.93
C ALA A 150 12.10 -26.67 8.66
N ALA A 151 11.03 -25.91 8.85
CA ALA A 151 10.32 -25.22 7.78
C ALA A 151 10.18 -23.74 8.09
N PHE A 152 10.46 -22.89 7.11
CA PHE A 152 10.29 -21.44 7.19
C PHE A 152 9.44 -20.97 6.01
N LEU A 153 8.24 -20.46 6.31
CA LEU A 153 7.32 -19.94 5.30
C LEU A 153 7.48 -18.43 5.14
N ARG A 154 7.55 -17.97 3.90
CA ARG A 154 7.61 -16.56 3.56
C ARG A 154 6.63 -16.21 2.45
N ASN A 155 5.92 -15.09 2.64
CA ASN A 155 5.17 -14.41 1.60
C ASN A 155 5.70 -12.98 1.50
N PRO A 156 6.39 -12.61 0.39
CA PRO A 156 7.01 -11.29 0.25
C PRO A 156 5.98 -10.15 0.27
N GLU A 157 4.83 -10.32 -0.36
CA GLU A 157 3.86 -9.25 -0.57
C GLU A 157 3.18 -8.79 0.73
N ARG A 158 2.93 -9.73 1.67
CA ARG A 158 2.10 -9.49 2.87
C ARG A 158 2.73 -9.94 4.18
N ASN A 159 3.91 -10.56 4.14
CA ASN A 159 4.57 -11.17 5.29
C ASN A 159 3.69 -12.17 6.06
N LEU A 160 2.89 -12.97 5.35
CA LEU A 160 1.93 -13.92 5.94
C LEU A 160 2.60 -14.99 6.80
N GLY A 161 3.88 -15.31 6.57
CA GLY A 161 4.65 -16.21 7.43
C GLY A 161 4.72 -15.78 8.90
N ARG A 162 4.38 -14.52 9.22
CA ARG A 162 4.22 -14.07 10.59
C ARG A 162 2.96 -14.64 11.26
N PHE A 163 1.92 -14.87 10.49
CA PHE A 163 0.64 -15.43 10.97
C PHE A 163 0.61 -16.94 10.81
N ILE A 164 1.25 -17.48 9.77
CA ILE A 164 1.42 -18.91 9.51
C ILE A 164 2.86 -19.27 9.92
N ARG A 165 3.08 -19.42 11.23
CA ARG A 165 4.42 -19.61 11.83
C ARG A 165 4.90 -21.05 11.67
N ALA A 166 5.26 -21.43 10.45
CA ALA A 166 5.87 -22.72 10.18
C ALA A 166 7.16 -22.92 10.99
N ASP A 167 7.30 -24.04 11.67
CA ASP A 167 8.47 -24.47 12.41
C ASP A 167 9.11 -25.73 11.80
N ARG A 168 8.29 -26.71 11.43
CA ARG A 168 8.77 -27.97 10.87
C ARG A 168 7.84 -28.52 9.79
N ILE A 169 8.38 -29.43 8.98
CA ILE A 169 7.62 -30.21 8.01
C ILE A 169 7.85 -31.69 8.22
N GLU A 170 6.80 -32.46 8.16
CA GLU A 170 6.80 -33.91 8.29
C GLU A 170 6.23 -34.56 7.03
N ARG A 171 6.75 -35.72 6.65
CA ARG A 171 6.26 -36.52 5.53
C ARG A 171 5.94 -37.95 5.93
N THR A 172 4.80 -38.46 5.49
CA THR A 172 4.40 -39.85 5.61
C THR A 172 3.90 -40.35 4.26
N GLY A 173 4.73 -41.13 3.57
CA GLY A 173 4.45 -41.51 2.19
C GLY A 173 4.38 -40.31 1.26
N SER A 174 3.26 -40.06 0.63
CA SER A 174 3.03 -38.85 -0.19
C SER A 174 2.45 -37.67 0.60
N ALA A 175 1.92 -37.88 1.81
CA ALA A 175 1.37 -36.81 2.63
C ALA A 175 2.47 -35.99 3.28
N VAL A 176 2.30 -34.67 3.31
CA VAL A 176 3.15 -33.71 4.03
C VAL A 176 2.30 -32.82 4.92
N ARG A 177 2.87 -32.43 6.06
CA ARG A 177 2.25 -31.51 7.02
C ARG A 177 3.26 -30.47 7.44
N VAL A 178 2.91 -29.20 7.30
CA VAL A 178 3.68 -28.10 7.89
C VAL A 178 3.09 -27.80 9.25
N LEU A 179 3.91 -27.83 10.28
CA LEU A 179 3.50 -27.70 11.68
C LEU A 179 4.15 -26.45 12.30
N ASP A 180 3.48 -25.92 13.31
CA ASP A 180 4.05 -24.89 14.17
C ASP A 180 5.00 -25.48 15.25
N ALA A 181 5.53 -24.62 16.13
CA ALA A 181 6.42 -25.01 17.21
C ALA A 181 5.73 -25.90 18.28
N THR A 182 4.40 -25.84 18.41
CA THR A 182 3.63 -26.66 19.36
C THR A 182 3.27 -28.03 18.78
N GLY A 183 3.37 -28.21 17.47
CA GLY A 183 2.99 -29.40 16.75
C GLY A 183 1.62 -29.35 16.12
N GLU A 184 0.96 -28.22 16.15
CA GLU A 184 -0.29 -27.99 15.46
C GLU A 184 -0.07 -27.93 13.94
N GLU A 185 -0.97 -28.57 13.19
CA GLU A 185 -0.92 -28.57 11.73
C GLU A 185 -1.42 -27.23 11.19
N LEU A 186 -0.51 -26.54 10.47
CA LEU A 186 -0.82 -25.27 9.81
C LEU A 186 -1.23 -25.46 8.35
N LEU A 187 -0.54 -26.34 7.62
CA LEU A 187 -0.76 -26.54 6.19
C LEU A 187 -0.66 -28.03 5.86
N PRO A 188 -1.79 -28.68 5.52
CA PRO A 188 -1.78 -30.02 4.94
C PRO A 188 -1.36 -29.99 3.47
N GLY A 189 -0.78 -31.09 3.00
CA GLY A 189 -0.38 -31.19 1.61
C GLY A 189 0.05 -32.57 1.16
N VAL A 190 0.50 -32.63 -0.10
CA VAL A 190 1.00 -33.86 -0.72
C VAL A 190 2.24 -33.56 -1.58
N VAL A 191 3.16 -34.54 -1.67
CA VAL A 191 4.28 -34.50 -2.60
C VAL A 191 4.09 -35.56 -3.68
N ARG A 192 4.19 -35.15 -4.93
CA ARG A 192 4.14 -36.02 -6.12
C ARG A 192 5.28 -35.63 -7.06
N GLY A 193 6.29 -36.50 -7.16
CA GLY A 193 7.51 -36.17 -7.90
C GLY A 193 8.20 -34.95 -7.30
N ASP A 194 8.43 -33.94 -8.10
CA ASP A 194 9.07 -32.66 -7.75
C ASP A 194 8.11 -31.52 -7.44
N VAL A 195 6.84 -31.84 -7.22
CA VAL A 195 5.81 -30.86 -6.83
C VAL A 195 5.30 -31.18 -5.43
N MET A 196 5.32 -30.17 -4.56
CA MET A 196 4.69 -30.18 -3.24
C MET A 196 3.46 -29.27 -3.30
N THR A 197 2.27 -29.84 -3.19
CA THR A 197 1.01 -29.07 -3.12
C THR A 197 0.65 -28.87 -1.65
N LEU A 198 0.59 -27.61 -1.20
CA LEU A 198 0.11 -27.23 0.14
C LEU A 198 -1.22 -26.51 0.02
N PHE A 199 -2.09 -26.68 1.01
CA PHE A 199 -3.42 -26.08 1.04
C PHE A 199 -3.46 -24.92 2.05
N PHE A 200 -3.92 -23.74 1.57
CA PHE A 200 -4.07 -22.51 2.35
C PHE A 200 -5.55 -22.12 2.33
N ASP A 201 -6.29 -22.42 3.38
CA ASP A 201 -7.74 -22.26 3.45
C ASP A 201 -8.17 -20.81 3.12
N ASP A 202 -7.63 -19.84 3.86
CA ASP A 202 -7.99 -18.42 3.73
C ASP A 202 -7.21 -17.69 2.62
N ARG A 203 -6.52 -18.39 1.71
CA ARG A 203 -5.65 -17.76 0.70
C ARG A 203 -5.86 -18.31 -0.69
N GLY A 204 -7.08 -18.73 -0.99
CA GLY A 204 -7.48 -19.20 -2.32
C GLY A 204 -7.10 -20.66 -2.61
N GLY A 205 -6.90 -21.50 -1.59
CA GLY A 205 -6.78 -22.95 -1.70
C GLY A 205 -5.38 -23.46 -2.00
N SER A 206 -5.25 -24.42 -2.91
CA SER A 206 -4.01 -25.16 -3.16
C SER A 206 -2.96 -24.35 -3.91
N TYR A 207 -1.69 -24.55 -3.53
CA TYR A 207 -0.48 -23.99 -4.15
C TYR A 207 0.52 -25.09 -4.48
N ASP A 208 0.97 -25.15 -5.73
CA ASP A 208 1.96 -26.10 -6.21
C ASP A 208 3.37 -25.52 -6.09
N PHE A 209 4.05 -25.92 -5.04
CA PHE A 209 5.44 -25.55 -4.79
C PHE A 209 6.38 -26.38 -5.64
N ARG A 210 7.30 -25.70 -6.31
CA ARG A 210 8.40 -26.30 -7.07
C ARG A 210 9.74 -25.90 -6.46
N ARG A 211 10.75 -26.76 -6.58
CA ARG A 211 12.10 -26.43 -6.11
C ARG A 211 12.66 -25.24 -6.85
N VAL A 212 13.26 -24.33 -6.11
CA VAL A 212 14.07 -23.24 -6.64
C VAL A 212 15.52 -23.76 -6.75
N PRO A 213 16.11 -23.84 -7.94
CA PRO A 213 17.50 -24.25 -8.08
C PRO A 213 18.43 -23.31 -7.30
N PRO A 214 19.49 -23.83 -6.64
CA PRO A 214 20.35 -23.04 -5.75
C PRO A 214 20.96 -21.79 -6.41
N ASP A 215 21.31 -21.88 -7.70
CA ASP A 215 21.95 -20.81 -8.46
C ASP A 215 20.98 -19.89 -9.20
N SER A 216 19.67 -20.16 -9.08
CA SER A 216 18.66 -19.35 -9.75
C SER A 216 18.36 -18.05 -9.00
N PHE A 217 17.92 -17.06 -9.75
CA PHE A 217 17.39 -15.82 -9.18
C PHE A 217 16.06 -16.10 -8.47
N SER A 218 15.90 -15.59 -7.24
CA SER A 218 14.69 -15.80 -6.44
C SER A 218 14.37 -14.59 -5.57
N ASP A 219 13.13 -14.12 -5.62
CA ASP A 219 12.62 -13.03 -4.76
C ASP A 219 12.55 -13.40 -3.26
N PHE A 220 12.93 -14.62 -2.91
CA PHE A 220 13.19 -15.01 -1.52
C PHE A 220 14.35 -14.21 -0.91
N TYR A 221 15.34 -13.89 -1.71
CA TYR A 221 16.51 -13.08 -1.33
C TYR A 221 16.30 -11.62 -1.67
N ALA A 222 16.88 -10.73 -0.89
CA ALA A 222 16.72 -9.29 -1.07
C ALA A 222 17.06 -8.83 -2.49
N ARG A 223 18.14 -9.34 -3.09
CA ARG A 223 18.55 -9.00 -4.46
C ARG A 223 18.63 -10.23 -5.37
N GLY A 224 17.71 -11.17 -5.17
CA GLY A 224 17.54 -12.36 -5.99
C GLY A 224 18.54 -13.49 -5.74
N ARG A 225 19.60 -13.24 -4.99
CA ARG A 225 20.64 -14.23 -4.59
C ARG A 225 21.16 -13.89 -3.21
N PRO A 226 21.73 -14.87 -2.46
CA PRO A 226 22.47 -14.58 -1.24
C PRO A 226 23.69 -13.71 -1.55
N SER A 227 24.00 -12.76 -0.66
CA SER A 227 25.28 -12.02 -0.61
C SER A 227 25.77 -11.47 -1.96
N VAL A 228 24.93 -10.66 -2.63
CA VAL A 228 25.31 -9.96 -3.86
C VAL A 228 26.03 -8.65 -3.51
N PRO A 229 27.30 -8.45 -3.90
CA PRO A 229 27.98 -7.17 -3.72
C PRO A 229 27.22 -6.03 -4.41
N TYR A 230 27.03 -4.93 -3.69
CA TYR A 230 26.34 -3.77 -4.22
C TYR A 230 27.32 -2.76 -4.82
N THR A 231 26.97 -2.24 -5.97
CA THR A 231 27.64 -1.09 -6.60
C THR A 231 26.60 0.00 -6.87
N TYR A 232 26.81 1.16 -6.29
CA TYR A 232 25.90 2.30 -6.49
C TYR A 232 25.87 2.75 -7.95
N THR A 233 24.65 2.94 -8.45
CA THR A 233 24.37 3.57 -9.74
C THR A 233 23.31 4.66 -9.57
N PRO A 234 23.46 5.85 -10.18
CA PRO A 234 22.41 6.86 -10.13
C PRO A 234 21.09 6.36 -10.72
N PRO A 235 19.95 6.86 -10.21
CA PRO A 235 18.63 6.54 -10.77
C PRO A 235 18.53 6.92 -12.25
N ARG A 236 17.75 6.16 -13.02
CA ARG A 236 17.49 6.47 -14.42
C ARG A 236 16.47 7.61 -14.53
N ALA A 237 16.69 8.55 -15.45
CA ALA A 237 15.70 9.55 -15.80
C ALA A 237 14.44 8.89 -16.40
N ARG A 238 13.26 9.42 -16.04
CA ARG A 238 11.93 9.01 -16.53
C ARG A 238 11.09 10.25 -16.80
N ASP A 239 10.03 10.09 -17.58
CA ASP A 239 9.03 11.14 -17.79
C ASP A 239 7.99 11.11 -16.63
N ASP A 240 8.46 11.48 -15.44
CA ASP A 240 7.68 11.48 -14.21
C ASP A 240 7.88 12.74 -13.36
N GLY A 241 8.53 13.76 -13.94
CA GLY A 241 8.77 15.06 -13.31
C GLY A 241 9.94 15.10 -12.32
N TRP A 242 10.65 13.99 -12.05
CA TRP A 242 11.84 13.99 -11.21
C TRP A 242 13.10 14.34 -11.98
N ALA A 243 13.85 15.34 -11.50
CA ALA A 243 15.26 15.47 -11.86
C ALA A 243 16.06 14.35 -11.17
N VAL A 244 17.03 13.77 -11.86
CA VAL A 244 17.91 12.72 -11.32
C VAL A 244 19.35 13.22 -11.26
N GLY A 245 20.16 12.63 -10.39
CA GLY A 245 21.57 12.94 -10.24
C GLY A 245 22.33 11.87 -9.46
N SER A 246 23.61 12.07 -9.23
CA SER A 246 24.41 11.23 -8.34
C SER A 246 24.36 11.74 -6.89
N VAL A 247 24.71 10.87 -5.95
CA VAL A 247 24.77 11.24 -4.52
C VAL A 247 25.82 12.33 -4.27
N GLU A 248 26.91 12.36 -5.02
CA GLU A 248 27.96 13.37 -4.92
C GLU A 248 27.48 14.75 -5.35
N GLU A 249 26.68 14.83 -6.43
CA GLU A 249 26.13 16.10 -6.92
C GLU A 249 25.28 16.84 -5.87
N VAL A 250 24.73 16.11 -4.92
CA VAL A 250 23.93 16.67 -3.84
C VAL A 250 24.64 16.64 -2.47
N GLY A 251 25.97 16.42 -2.46
CA GLY A 251 26.78 16.42 -1.25
C GLY A 251 26.50 15.26 -0.31
N MET A 252 26.27 14.06 -0.85
CA MET A 252 26.08 12.83 -0.08
C MET A 252 27.24 11.85 -0.32
N SER A 253 27.58 11.07 0.71
CA SER A 253 28.62 10.04 0.66
C SER A 253 28.14 8.78 -0.06
N ARG A 254 28.78 8.46 -1.21
CA ARG A 254 28.56 7.18 -1.92
C ARG A 254 28.85 5.99 -1.04
N THR A 255 29.92 6.04 -0.26
CA THR A 255 30.32 4.96 0.65
C THR A 255 29.21 4.65 1.64
N LYS A 256 28.67 5.67 2.32
CA LYS A 256 27.58 5.47 3.31
C LYS A 256 26.29 4.95 2.67
N ILE A 257 25.93 5.41 1.48
CA ILE A 257 24.79 4.88 0.74
C ILE A 257 25.03 3.43 0.31
N SER A 258 26.23 3.11 -0.16
CA SER A 258 26.58 1.72 -0.53
C SER A 258 26.55 0.78 0.68
N GLU A 259 27.07 1.21 1.83
CA GLU A 259 26.98 0.47 3.10
C GLU A 259 25.52 0.21 3.50
N MET A 260 24.65 1.19 3.36
CA MET A 260 23.21 1.04 3.63
C MET A 260 22.57 -0.04 2.75
N VAL A 261 22.79 0.05 1.44
CA VAL A 261 22.17 -0.88 0.49
C VAL A 261 22.73 -2.28 0.65
N GLN A 262 24.05 -2.40 0.94
CA GLN A 262 24.68 -3.69 1.22
C GLN A 262 24.09 -4.32 2.48
N ALA A 263 23.95 -3.56 3.57
CA ALA A 263 23.34 -4.04 4.82
C ALA A 263 21.89 -4.53 4.63
N LEU A 264 21.12 -3.84 3.79
CA LEU A 264 19.76 -4.26 3.42
C LEU A 264 19.75 -5.53 2.58
N SER A 265 20.75 -5.68 1.70
CA SER A 265 20.91 -6.87 0.84
C SER A 265 21.33 -8.11 1.63
N ASP A 266 22.15 -7.91 2.66
CA ASP A 266 22.68 -8.98 3.53
C ASP A 266 21.71 -9.38 4.66
N ALA A 267 20.58 -8.67 4.79
CA ALA A 267 19.57 -9.01 5.79
C ALA A 267 19.06 -10.44 5.59
N SER A 268 19.02 -11.21 6.70
CA SER A 268 18.62 -12.63 6.66
C SER A 268 17.25 -12.83 6.02
N SER A 269 17.20 -13.68 5.00
CA SER A 269 15.96 -14.06 4.34
C SER A 269 15.13 -15.06 5.17
N ASP A 270 15.75 -15.76 6.14
CA ASP A 270 15.14 -16.78 6.99
C ASP A 270 14.70 -16.25 8.37
N SER A 271 14.71 -14.94 8.58
CA SER A 271 14.30 -14.33 9.84
C SER A 271 12.99 -13.54 9.68
N MET A 272 12.02 -13.81 10.55
CA MET A 272 10.79 -13.01 10.63
C MET A 272 11.04 -11.57 11.12
N ASN A 273 12.10 -11.37 11.89
CA ASN A 273 12.47 -10.10 12.49
C ASN A 273 13.43 -9.27 11.64
N ALA A 274 13.89 -9.76 10.50
CA ALA A 274 14.76 -9.00 9.60
C ALA A 274 14.03 -7.76 9.06
N HIS A 275 14.77 -6.67 8.87
CA HIS A 275 14.24 -5.49 8.19
C HIS A 275 13.98 -5.83 6.73
N ARG A 276 12.72 -5.92 6.35
CA ARG A 276 12.26 -6.23 5.00
C ARG A 276 11.85 -4.98 4.28
N LEU A 277 12.84 -4.28 3.78
CA LEU A 277 12.62 -3.14 2.91
C LEU A 277 12.33 -3.66 1.50
N HIS A 278 11.22 -3.24 0.91
CA HIS A 278 10.85 -3.57 -0.46
C HIS A 278 11.41 -2.58 -1.46
N ALA A 279 11.48 -1.32 -1.08
CA ALA A 279 12.08 -0.28 -1.92
C ALA A 279 12.48 0.93 -1.08
N ILE A 280 13.49 1.67 -1.54
CA ILE A 280 13.89 2.97 -0.98
C ILE A 280 14.27 3.93 -2.09
N ALA A 281 13.84 5.20 -1.93
CA ALA A 281 14.28 6.31 -2.76
C ALA A 281 14.68 7.49 -1.88
N ILE A 282 15.75 8.19 -2.30
CA ILE A 282 16.23 9.39 -1.62
C ILE A 282 16.37 10.51 -2.65
N ALA A 283 15.79 11.67 -2.34
CA ALA A 283 16.03 12.90 -3.07
C ALA A 283 16.59 13.98 -2.16
N ARG A 284 17.53 14.76 -2.67
CA ARG A 284 18.08 15.92 -1.99
C ARG A 284 18.24 17.05 -3.00
N HIS A 285 17.96 18.29 -2.57
CA HIS A 285 17.98 19.48 -3.43
C HIS A 285 17.13 19.29 -4.70
N GLY A 286 15.97 18.64 -4.54
CA GLY A 286 15.03 18.35 -5.64
C GLY A 286 15.49 17.29 -6.65
N LYS A 287 16.66 16.65 -6.46
CA LYS A 287 17.17 15.58 -7.31
C LYS A 287 17.00 14.21 -6.67
N LEU A 288 16.40 13.26 -7.37
CA LEU A 288 16.38 11.85 -7.00
C LEU A 288 17.76 11.25 -7.21
N VAL A 289 18.38 10.75 -6.15
CA VAL A 289 19.79 10.28 -6.18
C VAL A 289 19.97 8.83 -5.73
N VAL A 290 18.97 8.24 -5.07
CA VAL A 290 18.93 6.81 -4.72
C VAL A 290 17.58 6.24 -5.10
N GLU A 291 17.57 5.08 -5.73
CA GLU A 291 16.35 4.32 -6.04
C GLU A 291 16.70 2.83 -6.10
N GLU A 292 16.32 2.08 -5.06
CA GLU A 292 16.65 0.66 -4.92
C GLU A 292 15.42 -0.19 -4.61
N TYR A 293 15.40 -1.39 -5.16
CA TYR A 293 14.31 -2.35 -5.05
C TYR A 293 14.81 -3.71 -4.58
N PHE A 294 14.02 -4.36 -3.72
CA PHE A 294 14.35 -5.63 -3.09
C PHE A 294 13.17 -6.61 -3.19
N PHE A 295 13.44 -7.91 -3.05
CA PHE A 295 12.42 -8.95 -2.94
C PHE A 295 11.40 -8.93 -4.09
N GLY A 296 11.88 -8.81 -5.33
CA GLY A 296 11.03 -8.81 -6.53
C GLY A 296 10.20 -7.55 -6.74
N GLN A 297 10.50 -6.46 -6.00
CA GLN A 297 9.94 -5.15 -6.31
C GLN A 297 10.70 -4.49 -7.46
N TYR A 298 10.01 -3.60 -8.19
CA TYR A 298 10.58 -2.83 -9.30
C TYR A 298 9.83 -1.51 -9.47
N ALA A 299 10.39 -0.60 -10.26
CA ALA A 299 9.97 0.79 -10.35
C ALA A 299 8.49 0.99 -10.73
N ASP A 300 7.92 0.12 -11.55
CA ASP A 300 6.53 0.24 -12.02
C ASP A 300 5.54 -0.62 -11.19
N LYS A 301 6.04 -1.41 -10.22
CA LYS A 301 5.18 -2.20 -9.35
C LYS A 301 4.56 -1.30 -8.27
N PRO A 302 3.22 -1.17 -8.25
CA PRO A 302 2.55 -0.39 -7.22
C PRO A 302 2.57 -1.14 -5.89
N HIS A 303 2.87 -0.42 -4.81
CA HIS A 303 2.90 -0.94 -3.45
C HIS A 303 1.76 -0.40 -2.61
N ASP A 304 1.21 -1.21 -1.72
CA ASP A 304 0.20 -0.83 -0.74
C ASP A 304 0.82 0.09 0.33
N THR A 305 0.43 1.35 0.34
CA THR A 305 0.96 2.35 1.28
C THR A 305 0.28 2.35 2.65
N ARG A 306 -0.71 1.48 2.84
CA ARG A 306 -1.48 1.40 4.09
C ARG A 306 -1.93 2.80 4.52
N SER A 307 -1.84 3.09 5.81
CA SER A 307 -2.21 4.40 6.38
C SER A 307 -1.45 5.60 5.83
N GLY A 308 -0.33 5.40 5.13
CA GLY A 308 0.38 6.47 4.44
C GLY A 308 -0.47 7.18 3.39
N ALA A 309 -1.50 6.51 2.88
CA ALA A 309 -2.49 7.09 1.98
C ALA A 309 -3.36 8.18 2.62
N LYS A 310 -3.52 8.21 3.94
CA LYS A 310 -4.30 9.24 4.64
C LYS A 310 -3.78 10.65 4.31
N THR A 311 -2.48 10.79 4.17
CA THR A 311 -1.84 12.06 3.81
C THR A 311 -2.28 12.57 2.42
N VAL A 312 -2.65 11.69 1.48
CA VAL A 312 -3.18 12.10 0.17
C VAL A 312 -4.44 12.95 0.32
N LEU A 313 -5.29 12.64 1.30
CA LEU A 313 -6.48 13.45 1.57
C LEU A 313 -6.12 14.87 2.06
N ASN A 314 -5.07 15.01 2.85
CA ASN A 314 -4.58 16.35 3.24
C ASN A 314 -4.14 17.16 2.01
N LEU A 315 -3.36 16.55 1.11
CA LEU A 315 -2.95 17.19 -0.15
C LEU A 315 -4.19 17.56 -0.99
N LEU A 316 -5.17 16.66 -1.07
CA LEU A 316 -6.40 16.87 -1.85
C LEU A 316 -7.23 18.03 -1.30
N ILE A 317 -7.38 18.15 0.02
CA ILE A 317 -8.05 19.28 0.68
C ILE A 317 -7.32 20.59 0.34
N GLY A 318 -6.00 20.63 0.50
CA GLY A 318 -5.20 21.80 0.17
C GLY A 318 -5.28 22.19 -1.30
N ALA A 319 -5.26 21.22 -2.20
CA ALA A 319 -5.38 21.44 -3.64
C ALA A 319 -6.81 21.89 -4.04
N ALA A 320 -7.85 21.35 -3.38
CA ALA A 320 -9.22 21.79 -3.58
C ALA A 320 -9.43 23.25 -3.15
N MET A 321 -8.89 23.64 -1.99
CA MET A 321 -8.88 25.04 -1.53
C MET A 321 -8.12 25.95 -2.50
N GLN A 322 -6.93 25.52 -2.97
CA GLN A 322 -6.13 26.26 -3.95
C GLN A 322 -6.86 26.43 -5.28
N ALA A 323 -7.69 25.47 -5.66
CA ALA A 323 -8.53 25.53 -6.87
C ALA A 323 -9.83 26.34 -6.67
N GLY A 324 -10.06 26.93 -5.48
CA GLY A 324 -11.27 27.72 -5.18
C GLY A 324 -12.54 26.87 -5.01
N LEU A 325 -12.41 25.57 -4.75
CA LEU A 325 -13.55 24.71 -4.46
C LEU A 325 -14.08 24.98 -3.03
N PRO A 326 -15.39 24.72 -2.76
CA PRO A 326 -16.02 25.04 -1.47
C PRO A 326 -15.59 24.06 -0.36
N VAL A 327 -14.30 23.98 -0.09
CA VAL A 327 -13.70 23.15 0.94
C VAL A 327 -12.94 24.04 1.93
N SER A 328 -13.17 23.84 3.22
CA SER A 328 -12.43 24.52 4.29
C SER A 328 -12.36 23.62 5.52
N PRO A 329 -11.36 23.79 6.40
CA PRO A 329 -11.27 23.05 7.67
C PRO A 329 -12.50 23.21 8.57
N SER A 330 -13.21 24.33 8.47
CA SER A 330 -14.40 24.64 9.25
C SER A 330 -15.70 24.03 8.71
N LEU A 331 -15.69 23.30 7.59
CA LEU A 331 -16.89 22.64 7.08
C LEU A 331 -17.54 21.75 8.15
N PRO A 332 -18.84 21.95 8.47
CA PRO A 332 -19.56 21.14 9.43
C PRO A 332 -19.82 19.75 8.83
N VAL A 333 -19.37 18.70 9.51
CA VAL A 333 -19.41 17.33 8.99
C VAL A 333 -20.83 16.85 8.76
N TYR A 334 -21.66 16.83 9.80
CA TYR A 334 -23.01 16.27 9.73
C TYR A 334 -23.91 17.00 8.74
N ALA A 335 -23.90 18.34 8.79
CA ALA A 335 -24.69 19.14 7.85
C ALA A 335 -24.25 18.92 6.40
N THR A 336 -22.94 18.84 6.12
CA THR A 336 -22.41 18.58 4.77
C THR A 336 -22.76 17.18 4.29
N MET A 337 -22.81 16.19 5.19
CA MET A 337 -23.22 14.83 4.87
C MET A 337 -24.73 14.63 4.74
N GLY A 338 -25.54 15.68 4.97
CA GLY A 338 -26.99 15.68 4.81
C GLY A 338 -27.77 15.37 6.09
N ASP A 339 -27.10 15.34 7.25
CA ASP A 339 -27.73 15.21 8.57
C ASP A 339 -27.64 16.55 9.32
N SER A 340 -28.69 17.37 9.19
CA SER A 340 -28.73 18.70 9.79
C SER A 340 -29.18 18.72 11.26
N GLY A 341 -29.66 17.59 11.80
CA GLY A 341 -30.30 17.52 13.10
C GLY A 341 -29.85 16.37 14.01
N PRO A 342 -28.53 16.04 14.14
CA PRO A 342 -28.12 14.96 15.04
C PRO A 342 -28.54 15.27 16.49
N ALA A 343 -29.04 14.25 17.20
CA ALA A 343 -29.52 14.39 18.58
C ALA A 343 -28.41 14.84 19.56
N ASP A 344 -27.19 14.32 19.39
CA ASP A 344 -26.04 14.75 20.19
C ASP A 344 -25.51 16.11 19.69
N PRO A 345 -25.55 17.19 20.53
CA PRO A 345 -25.10 18.51 20.11
C PRO A 345 -23.61 18.56 19.74
N ARG A 346 -22.78 17.67 20.25
CA ARG A 346 -21.35 17.57 19.93
C ARG A 346 -21.14 17.21 18.46
N LYS A 347 -22.03 16.39 17.89
CA LYS A 347 -22.01 16.04 16.46
C LYS A 347 -22.21 17.26 15.56
N ARG A 348 -23.02 18.25 15.99
CA ARG A 348 -23.20 19.51 15.25
C ARG A 348 -21.94 20.37 15.23
N ALA A 349 -21.10 20.28 16.26
CA ALA A 349 -19.84 21.01 16.37
C ALA A 349 -18.68 20.32 15.61
N LEU A 350 -18.87 19.10 15.10
CA LEU A 350 -17.82 18.36 14.41
C LEU A 350 -17.52 18.98 13.04
N THR A 351 -16.26 19.33 12.80
CA THR A 351 -15.77 19.93 11.56
C THR A 351 -14.78 19.04 10.84
N LEU A 352 -14.50 19.36 9.57
CA LEU A 352 -13.47 18.68 8.76
C LEU A 352 -12.10 18.72 9.46
N GLU A 353 -11.77 19.85 10.16
CA GLU A 353 -10.53 20.00 10.92
C GLU A 353 -10.38 18.94 12.03
N HIS A 354 -11.46 18.65 12.75
CA HIS A 354 -11.46 17.62 13.78
C HIS A 354 -11.16 16.23 13.21
N LEU A 355 -11.71 15.91 12.04
CA LEU A 355 -11.47 14.63 11.36
C LEU A 355 -9.99 14.48 10.93
N ILE A 356 -9.43 15.50 10.26
CA ILE A 356 -8.05 15.42 9.76
C ILE A 356 -6.98 15.54 10.86
N ASN A 357 -7.38 15.94 12.06
CA ASN A 357 -6.54 15.95 13.26
C ASN A 357 -6.72 14.69 14.13
N MET A 358 -7.58 13.74 13.73
CA MET A 358 -7.92 12.57 14.54
C MET A 358 -8.57 12.91 15.89
N THR A 359 -9.34 14.01 15.94
CA THR A 359 -9.94 14.55 17.18
C THR A 359 -11.47 14.60 17.09
N SER A 360 -12.08 13.69 16.35
CA SER A 360 -13.54 13.66 16.15
C SER A 360 -14.32 13.44 17.46
N GLY A 361 -13.77 12.66 18.38
CA GLY A 361 -14.47 12.22 19.59
C GLY A 361 -15.51 11.10 19.37
N LEU A 362 -15.61 10.58 18.15
CA LEU A 362 -16.42 9.39 17.85
C LEU A 362 -15.86 8.15 18.55
N ASP A 363 -16.69 7.13 18.77
CA ASP A 363 -16.32 5.87 19.41
C ASP A 363 -15.48 5.01 18.46
N CYS A 364 -14.18 5.30 18.41
CA CYS A 364 -13.22 4.72 17.51
C CYS A 364 -11.79 4.83 18.06
N ASP A 365 -11.03 3.75 17.94
CA ASP A 365 -9.58 3.68 18.21
C ASP A 365 -9.00 2.44 17.52
N ASP A 366 -8.22 2.63 16.44
CA ASP A 366 -7.60 1.52 15.70
C ASP A 366 -6.47 0.83 16.48
N ASN A 367 -6.03 1.39 17.61
CA ASN A 367 -4.98 0.81 18.47
C ASN A 367 -5.54 0.23 19.78
N ALA A 368 -6.86 0.24 19.95
CA ALA A 368 -7.47 -0.35 21.13
C ALA A 368 -7.24 -1.87 21.15
N PRO A 369 -7.09 -2.47 22.36
CA PRO A 369 -7.11 -3.92 22.49
C PRO A 369 -8.51 -4.47 22.15
N GLU A 370 -8.57 -5.75 21.86
CA GLU A 370 -9.86 -6.45 21.65
C GLU A 370 -10.70 -6.54 22.96
N PRO A 371 -12.03 -6.36 22.88
CA PRO A 371 -12.81 -6.01 21.69
C PRO A 371 -12.62 -4.53 21.31
N GLN A 372 -12.35 -4.28 20.04
CA GLN A 372 -12.17 -2.91 19.54
C GLN A 372 -13.49 -2.11 19.53
N PRO A 373 -13.43 -0.76 19.64
CA PRO A 373 -14.59 0.10 19.45
C PRO A 373 -15.26 -0.09 18.08
N PRO A 374 -16.58 0.15 17.97
CA PRO A 374 -17.34 -0.13 16.74
C PRO A 374 -16.89 0.69 15.53
N GLY A 375 -16.21 1.82 15.73
CA GLY A 375 -15.66 2.65 14.66
C GLY A 375 -14.23 2.31 14.25
N SER A 376 -13.57 1.33 14.89
CA SER A 376 -12.21 0.91 14.51
C SER A 376 -12.18 0.33 13.10
N GLU A 377 -11.05 0.52 12.40
CA GLU A 377 -10.90 0.13 10.99
C GLU A 377 -11.24 -1.34 10.75
N ASP A 378 -10.72 -2.24 11.59
CA ASP A 378 -10.94 -3.67 11.43
C ASP A 378 -12.41 -4.05 11.64
N VAL A 379 -13.09 -3.45 12.63
CA VAL A 379 -14.53 -3.68 12.87
C VAL A 379 -15.37 -3.18 11.69
N LEU A 380 -15.09 -1.98 11.18
CA LEU A 380 -15.82 -1.42 10.05
C LEU A 380 -15.60 -2.22 8.76
N THR A 381 -14.36 -2.60 8.47
CA THR A 381 -14.02 -3.23 7.18
C THR A 381 -14.33 -4.71 7.11
N GLN A 382 -14.46 -5.40 8.25
CA GLN A 382 -14.76 -6.83 8.31
C GLN A 382 -16.26 -7.13 8.44
N GLN A 383 -17.11 -6.14 8.69
CA GLN A 383 -18.55 -6.36 8.76
C GLN A 383 -19.19 -6.35 7.36
N ASP A 384 -20.13 -7.30 7.13
CA ASP A 384 -20.88 -7.44 5.88
C ASP A 384 -22.34 -6.96 5.99
N SER A 385 -22.74 -6.50 7.19
CA SER A 385 -24.15 -6.20 7.51
C SER A 385 -24.66 -4.92 6.84
N ASN A 386 -23.80 -3.93 6.63
CA ASN A 386 -24.17 -2.65 6.04
C ASN A 386 -23.08 -2.11 5.11
N PRO A 387 -23.36 -1.99 3.80
CA PRO A 387 -22.39 -1.46 2.84
C PRO A 387 -22.22 0.07 2.92
N ASP A 388 -23.11 0.81 3.58
CA ASP A 388 -23.04 2.27 3.73
C ASP A 388 -22.14 2.64 4.93
N TRP A 389 -20.84 2.66 4.68
CA TRP A 389 -19.85 2.99 5.71
C TRP A 389 -19.98 4.42 6.22
N TYR A 390 -20.41 5.38 5.38
CA TYR A 390 -20.63 6.74 5.88
C TYR A 390 -21.77 6.78 6.89
N ARG A 391 -22.86 6.06 6.64
CA ARG A 391 -23.98 5.99 7.58
C ARG A 391 -23.58 5.34 8.88
N LEU A 392 -22.86 4.21 8.82
CA LEU A 392 -22.32 3.55 10.03
C LEU A 392 -21.47 4.50 10.88
N ILE A 393 -20.59 5.27 10.25
CA ILE A 393 -19.72 6.23 10.95
C ILE A 393 -20.52 7.38 11.56
N LEU A 394 -21.49 7.93 10.83
CA LEU A 394 -22.34 9.02 11.32
C LEU A 394 -23.22 8.58 12.51
N ASP A 395 -23.59 7.31 12.59
CA ASP A 395 -24.38 6.74 13.69
C ASP A 395 -23.57 6.44 14.95
N LEU A 396 -22.22 6.41 14.89
CA LEU A 396 -21.36 6.19 16.05
C LEU A 396 -21.65 7.17 17.18
N LYS A 397 -21.49 6.72 18.40
CA LYS A 397 -21.63 7.57 19.61
C LYS A 397 -20.45 8.54 19.72
N MET A 398 -20.71 9.68 20.35
CA MET A 398 -19.66 10.59 20.81
C MET A 398 -19.20 10.13 22.19
N VAL A 399 -17.93 9.80 22.32
CA VAL A 399 -17.31 9.40 23.60
C VAL A 399 -16.44 10.51 24.20
N ARG A 400 -16.12 11.54 23.39
CA ARG A 400 -15.38 12.74 23.77
C ARG A 400 -15.91 13.94 23.03
N ASP A 401 -15.58 15.15 23.49
CA ASP A 401 -15.86 16.37 22.74
C ASP A 401 -14.90 16.49 21.54
N PRO A 402 -15.37 17.00 20.37
CA PRO A 402 -14.50 17.28 19.23
C PRO A 402 -13.33 18.20 19.63
N GLY A 403 -12.12 17.85 19.21
CA GLY A 403 -10.91 18.62 19.52
C GLY A 403 -10.27 18.31 20.89
N ALA A 404 -10.91 17.59 21.79
CA ALA A 404 -10.41 17.35 23.14
C ALA A 404 -9.17 16.46 23.18
N GLN A 405 -9.10 15.43 22.35
CA GLN A 405 -8.02 14.45 22.32
C GLN A 405 -7.86 13.85 20.94
N ALA A 406 -6.62 13.66 20.50
CA ALA A 406 -6.34 12.88 19.30
C ALA A 406 -6.33 11.38 19.62
N VAL A 407 -7.13 10.62 18.85
CA VAL A 407 -7.17 9.16 18.88
C VAL A 407 -7.08 8.66 17.45
N TYR A 408 -6.09 7.81 17.19
CA TYR A 408 -5.83 7.35 15.82
C TYR A 408 -6.97 6.45 15.32
N CYS A 409 -7.60 6.86 14.22
CA CYS A 409 -8.84 6.27 13.78
C CYS A 409 -9.03 6.46 12.26
N SER A 410 -9.04 5.37 11.51
CA SER A 410 -9.09 5.37 10.03
C SER A 410 -10.44 5.81 9.45
N ILE A 411 -11.54 5.75 10.24
CA ILE A 411 -12.82 6.28 9.79
C ILE A 411 -12.82 7.81 9.66
N ASN A 412 -11.96 8.52 10.43
CA ASN A 412 -11.89 9.97 10.36
C ASN A 412 -11.49 10.47 8.96
N PRO A 413 -10.37 10.03 8.35
CA PRO A 413 -10.06 10.42 6.98
C PRO A 413 -11.05 9.87 5.95
N HIS A 414 -11.68 8.70 6.19
CA HIS A 414 -12.71 8.21 5.29
C HIS A 414 -13.94 9.14 5.28
N LEU A 415 -14.49 9.50 6.44
CA LEU A 415 -15.58 10.45 6.55
C LEU A 415 -15.20 11.84 6.02
N ALA A 416 -13.95 12.30 6.29
CA ALA A 416 -13.43 13.56 5.75
C ALA A 416 -13.42 13.56 4.22
N GLY A 417 -13.07 12.45 3.58
CA GLY A 417 -13.21 12.27 2.14
C GLY A 417 -14.66 12.43 1.66
N GLY A 418 -15.62 11.83 2.38
CA GLY A 418 -17.04 12.00 2.12
C GLY A 418 -17.50 13.45 2.19
N VAL A 419 -17.05 14.19 3.21
CA VAL A 419 -17.31 15.63 3.35
C VAL A 419 -16.79 16.42 2.15
N VAL A 420 -15.54 16.16 1.71
CA VAL A 420 -14.96 16.81 0.53
C VAL A 420 -15.75 16.48 -0.74
N ALA A 421 -16.12 15.22 -0.95
CA ALA A 421 -16.91 14.80 -2.11
C ALA A 421 -18.29 15.47 -2.14
N ARG A 422 -18.98 15.53 -1.01
CA ARG A 422 -20.31 16.19 -0.88
C ARG A 422 -20.22 17.70 -1.08
N ALA A 423 -19.26 18.36 -0.43
CA ALA A 423 -19.06 19.80 -0.56
C ALA A 423 -18.75 20.22 -2.01
N THR A 424 -17.96 19.43 -2.72
CA THR A 424 -17.58 19.73 -4.11
C THR A 424 -18.54 19.17 -5.15
N GLN A 425 -19.46 18.28 -4.76
CA GLN A 425 -20.35 17.51 -5.66
C GLN A 425 -19.58 16.73 -6.73
N ARG A 426 -18.42 16.20 -6.37
CA ARG A 426 -17.51 15.49 -7.28
C ARG A 426 -17.00 14.21 -6.61
N SER A 427 -16.75 13.18 -7.41
CA SER A 427 -16.16 11.95 -6.91
C SER A 427 -14.71 12.17 -6.47
N LEU A 428 -14.29 11.51 -5.39
CA LEU A 428 -12.89 11.58 -4.92
C LEU A 428 -11.88 11.06 -5.95
N PRO A 429 -12.14 9.97 -6.70
CA PRO A 429 -11.24 9.55 -7.77
C PRO A 429 -11.00 10.63 -8.82
N ASP A 430 -12.05 11.35 -9.24
CA ASP A 430 -11.92 12.43 -10.22
C ASP A 430 -11.18 13.65 -9.66
N LEU A 431 -11.50 14.03 -8.40
CA LEU A 431 -10.79 15.11 -7.72
C LEU A 431 -9.32 14.79 -7.56
N THR A 432 -9.00 13.57 -7.12
CA THR A 432 -7.61 13.12 -6.94
C THR A 432 -6.84 13.16 -8.26
N TRP A 433 -7.44 12.70 -9.35
CA TRP A 433 -6.80 12.78 -10.66
C TRP A 433 -6.58 14.23 -11.11
N GLN A 434 -7.61 15.08 -11.03
CA GLN A 434 -7.55 16.44 -11.57
C GLN A 434 -6.64 17.35 -10.75
N LEU A 435 -6.64 17.21 -9.42
CA LEU A 435 -5.95 18.11 -8.51
C LEU A 435 -4.58 17.61 -8.06
N LEU A 436 -4.33 16.31 -8.10
CA LEU A 436 -3.07 15.71 -7.68
C LEU A 436 -2.45 14.84 -8.77
N GLY A 437 -3.12 13.80 -9.24
CA GLY A 437 -2.53 12.79 -10.13
C GLY A 437 -1.93 13.41 -11.38
N ARG A 438 -2.73 14.14 -12.14
CA ARG A 438 -2.31 14.82 -13.36
C ARG A 438 -1.29 15.93 -13.13
N PRO A 439 -1.48 16.86 -12.15
CA PRO A 439 -0.49 17.91 -11.90
C PRO A 439 0.86 17.45 -11.36
N LEU A 440 0.90 16.27 -10.74
CA LEU A 440 2.11 15.65 -10.18
C LEU A 440 2.69 14.57 -11.09
N ASP A 441 2.20 14.42 -12.33
CA ASP A 441 2.62 13.36 -13.26
C ASP A 441 2.54 11.94 -12.68
N MET A 442 1.50 11.68 -11.87
CA MET A 442 1.22 10.35 -11.28
C MET A 442 0.18 9.63 -12.13
N GLN A 443 0.61 8.85 -13.10
CA GLN A 443 -0.29 8.20 -14.07
C GLN A 443 -0.92 6.91 -13.55
N HIS A 444 -0.25 6.19 -12.65
CA HIS A 444 -0.67 4.87 -12.17
C HIS A 444 -0.68 4.83 -10.65
N TYR A 445 -1.84 5.13 -10.08
CA TYR A 445 -2.14 4.89 -8.67
C TYR A 445 -3.53 4.26 -8.56
N TYR A 446 -3.80 3.63 -7.43
CA TYR A 446 -5.02 2.86 -7.24
C TYR A 446 -5.67 3.24 -5.92
N LEU A 447 -6.93 3.70 -5.99
CA LEU A 447 -7.73 4.02 -4.82
C LEU A 447 -8.59 2.82 -4.45
N PRO A 448 -8.49 2.30 -3.23
CA PRO A 448 -9.43 1.29 -2.75
C PRO A 448 -10.83 1.92 -2.62
N LEU A 449 -11.84 1.13 -2.94
CA LEU A 449 -13.24 1.55 -2.86
C LEU A 449 -13.95 0.84 -1.72
N ALA A 450 -14.76 1.59 -0.97
CA ALA A 450 -15.75 1.07 -0.06
C ALA A 450 -16.85 0.30 -0.81
N PRO A 451 -17.71 -0.48 -0.13
CA PRO A 451 -18.69 -1.35 -0.79
C PRO A 451 -19.64 -0.62 -1.77
N LEU A 452 -20.09 0.60 -1.48
CA LEU A 452 -20.95 1.38 -2.38
C LEU A 452 -20.20 2.11 -3.50
N GLY A 453 -18.86 2.06 -3.50
CA GLY A 453 -18.02 2.60 -4.59
C GLY A 453 -17.34 3.92 -4.27
N GLU A 454 -17.50 4.45 -3.07
CA GLU A 454 -16.76 5.62 -2.60
C GLU A 454 -15.29 5.26 -2.39
N ALA A 455 -14.38 6.22 -2.65
CA ALA A 455 -12.97 6.00 -2.36
C ALA A 455 -12.75 5.89 -0.84
N TYR A 456 -12.11 4.81 -0.40
CA TYR A 456 -11.72 4.64 0.99
C TYR A 456 -10.44 5.42 1.28
N MET A 457 -10.57 6.46 2.11
CA MET A 457 -9.44 7.35 2.43
C MET A 457 -8.73 6.99 3.73
N GLY A 458 -9.14 5.91 4.39
CA GLY A 458 -8.51 5.40 5.61
C GLY A 458 -7.16 4.73 5.37
N GLY A 459 -6.88 4.27 4.14
CA GLY A 459 -5.64 3.58 3.83
C GLY A 459 -5.68 2.83 2.50
N GLY A 460 -4.63 2.05 2.23
CA GLY A 460 -4.63 1.04 1.17
C GLY A 460 -4.49 1.54 -0.26
N MET A 461 -4.28 2.85 -0.49
CA MET A 461 -3.91 3.32 -1.83
C MET A 461 -2.58 2.70 -2.25
N ARG A 462 -2.48 2.39 -3.55
CA ARG A 462 -1.24 1.83 -4.10
C ARG A 462 -0.56 2.85 -5.00
N PHE A 463 0.75 3.01 -4.80
CA PHE A 463 1.61 3.91 -5.55
C PHE A 463 2.89 3.23 -6.00
N ARG A 464 3.48 3.72 -7.09
CA ARG A 464 4.90 3.50 -7.36
C ARG A 464 5.74 4.30 -6.36
N LEU A 465 6.96 3.87 -6.10
CA LEU A 465 7.83 4.51 -5.10
C LEU A 465 8.03 6.01 -5.36
N ARG A 466 8.36 6.38 -6.60
CA ARG A 466 8.57 7.79 -7.00
C ARG A 466 7.32 8.64 -6.84
N ASP A 467 6.14 8.06 -7.09
CA ASP A 467 4.87 8.79 -6.94
C ASP A 467 4.52 9.01 -5.47
N TYR A 468 4.78 8.00 -4.61
CA TYR A 468 4.60 8.15 -3.18
C TYR A 468 5.55 9.19 -2.55
N MET A 469 6.79 9.27 -3.07
CA MET A 469 7.79 10.24 -2.67
C MET A 469 7.36 11.69 -2.95
N LYS A 470 6.57 11.94 -4.00
CA LYS A 470 6.07 13.27 -4.36
C LYS A 470 5.21 13.90 -3.27
N LEU A 471 4.58 13.11 -2.38
CA LEU A 471 3.79 13.66 -1.29
C LEU A 471 4.65 14.55 -0.37
N ALA A 472 5.78 14.02 0.10
CA ALA A 472 6.71 14.77 0.96
C ALA A 472 7.46 15.86 0.17
N GLN A 473 7.87 15.58 -1.07
CA GLN A 473 8.60 16.55 -1.90
C GLN A 473 7.74 17.78 -2.24
N LEU A 474 6.47 17.59 -2.56
CA LEU A 474 5.54 18.69 -2.80
C LEU A 474 5.48 19.65 -1.61
N TYR A 475 5.45 19.09 -0.40
CA TYR A 475 5.41 19.87 0.83
C TYR A 475 6.75 20.53 1.15
N LEU A 476 7.86 19.83 0.91
CA LEU A 476 9.19 20.40 1.03
C LEU A 476 9.38 21.60 0.08
N ASN A 477 8.81 21.54 -1.13
CA ASN A 477 8.78 22.61 -2.11
C ASN A 477 7.70 23.69 -1.81
N GLY A 478 7.15 23.75 -0.59
CA GLY A 478 6.14 24.71 -0.21
C GLY A 478 4.84 24.61 -1.03
N GLY A 479 4.48 23.42 -1.53
CA GLY A 479 3.27 23.15 -2.29
C GLY A 479 3.39 23.40 -3.80
N THR A 480 4.62 23.43 -4.33
CA THR A 480 4.91 23.65 -5.75
C THR A 480 5.60 22.42 -6.35
N TRP A 481 5.19 21.99 -7.53
CA TRP A 481 5.79 20.92 -8.31
C TRP A 481 6.08 21.41 -9.73
N ASN A 482 7.33 21.31 -10.18
CA ASN A 482 7.79 21.76 -11.52
C ASN A 482 7.25 23.16 -11.91
N GLY A 483 7.41 24.14 -11.00
CA GLY A 483 6.96 25.51 -11.19
C GLY A 483 5.44 25.73 -11.03
N ARG A 484 4.65 24.69 -10.89
CA ARG A 484 3.19 24.78 -10.71
C ARG A 484 2.80 24.72 -9.25
N ARG A 485 2.02 25.73 -8.78
CA ARG A 485 1.39 25.73 -7.46
C ARG A 485 0.25 24.72 -7.43
N ILE A 486 0.39 23.68 -6.60
CA ILE A 486 -0.63 22.64 -6.39
C ILE A 486 -1.41 22.91 -5.09
N VAL A 487 -0.67 23.26 -4.03
CA VAL A 487 -1.18 23.55 -2.70
C VAL A 487 -0.60 24.89 -2.24
N SER A 488 -1.35 25.69 -1.49
CA SER A 488 -0.84 26.95 -0.97
C SER A 488 0.28 26.75 0.05
N ALA A 489 1.25 27.66 0.09
CA ALA A 489 2.34 27.63 1.08
C ALA A 489 1.79 27.74 2.52
N GLU A 490 0.71 28.47 2.71
CA GLU A 490 0.02 28.59 3.99
C GLU A 490 -0.54 27.24 4.46
N TRP A 491 -1.21 26.49 3.55
CA TRP A 491 -1.72 25.16 3.87
C TRP A 491 -0.59 24.20 4.22
N VAL A 492 0.51 24.20 3.46
CA VAL A 492 1.70 23.41 3.76
C VAL A 492 2.20 23.74 5.18
N LYS A 493 2.43 25.01 5.49
CA LYS A 493 2.85 25.46 6.82
C LYS A 493 1.87 25.01 7.91
N ARG A 494 0.57 25.20 7.69
CA ARG A 494 -0.48 24.81 8.64
C ARG A 494 -0.52 23.29 8.87
N SER A 495 -0.32 22.50 7.83
CA SER A 495 -0.39 21.03 7.87
C SER A 495 0.81 20.38 8.55
N THR A 496 1.99 21.01 8.49
CA THR A 496 3.23 20.47 9.05
C THR A 496 3.56 21.02 10.43
N GLN A 497 2.61 21.71 11.07
CA GLN A 497 2.74 22.14 12.46
C GLN A 497 2.30 21.04 13.43
N PRO A 498 3.10 20.69 14.44
CA PRO A 498 2.71 19.75 15.47
C PRO A 498 1.48 20.26 16.25
N ARG A 499 0.42 19.45 16.34
CA ARG A 499 -0.82 19.84 17.04
C ARG A 499 -1.11 18.98 18.25
N TYR A 500 -1.05 17.67 18.08
CA TYR A 500 -1.42 16.71 19.10
C TYR A 500 -0.31 15.69 19.31
N ALA A 501 -0.13 15.24 20.54
CA ALA A 501 0.71 14.07 20.80
C ALA A 501 0.03 12.82 20.27
N MET A 502 0.78 11.96 19.60
CA MET A 502 0.31 10.66 19.12
C MET A 502 1.31 9.58 19.57
N GLY A 503 0.94 8.82 20.59
CA GLY A 503 1.86 7.94 21.29
C GLY A 503 2.91 8.74 22.09
N ARG A 504 4.08 8.10 22.34
CA ARG A 504 5.15 8.69 23.16
C ARG A 504 6.14 9.56 22.37
N THR A 505 6.29 9.30 21.08
CA THR A 505 7.42 9.80 20.29
C THR A 505 7.01 10.84 19.26
N TRP A 506 5.80 10.74 18.71
CA TRP A 506 5.40 11.56 17.59
C TRP A 506 4.33 12.58 17.94
N LYS A 507 4.31 13.61 17.12
CA LYS A 507 3.21 14.57 17.00
C LYS A 507 2.41 14.27 15.75
N TYR A 508 1.18 14.75 15.72
CA TYR A 508 0.26 14.57 14.62
C TYR A 508 -0.53 15.84 14.32
N GLY A 509 -0.87 16.05 13.09
CA GLY A 509 -1.76 17.12 12.67
C GLY A 509 -2.02 17.04 11.18
N TYR A 510 -3.27 17.25 10.81
CA TYR A 510 -3.69 17.29 9.41
C TYR A 510 -3.21 16.09 8.57
N LEU A 511 -3.32 14.87 9.12
CA LEU A 511 -2.94 13.60 8.48
C LEU A 511 -1.44 13.47 8.19
N TRP A 512 -0.59 14.25 8.85
CA TRP A 512 0.86 14.12 8.87
C TRP A 512 1.35 13.67 10.25
N TRP A 513 2.31 12.77 10.26
CA TRP A 513 3.12 12.45 11.42
C TRP A 513 4.32 13.38 11.47
N MET A 514 4.81 13.71 12.66
CA MET A 514 5.93 14.63 12.87
C MET A 514 6.80 14.15 14.01
N GLY A 515 8.10 14.34 13.86
CA GLY A 515 9.12 14.00 14.85
C GLY A 515 10.38 14.83 14.66
N GLU A 516 11.42 14.47 15.39
CA GLU A 516 12.72 15.10 15.29
C GLU A 516 13.84 14.07 15.44
N TYR A 517 14.94 14.25 14.71
CA TYR A 517 16.18 13.53 14.93
C TYR A 517 17.14 14.41 15.73
N GLN A 518 17.83 13.80 16.70
CA GLN A 518 18.99 14.39 17.36
C GLN A 518 20.23 13.81 16.68
N TYR A 519 20.97 14.62 15.94
CA TYR A 519 22.15 14.17 15.20
C TYR A 519 23.23 15.26 15.12
N GLY A 520 24.47 14.92 15.52
CA GLY A 520 25.60 15.84 15.45
C GLY A 520 25.39 17.16 16.24
N GLY A 521 24.73 17.11 17.40
CA GLY A 521 24.38 18.29 18.19
C GLY A 521 23.26 19.18 17.60
N ARG A 522 22.61 18.73 16.52
CA ARG A 522 21.50 19.42 15.85
C ARG A 522 20.19 18.69 16.10
N THR A 523 19.12 19.45 16.28
CA THR A 523 17.75 18.95 16.22
C THR A 523 17.24 19.13 14.79
N LEU A 524 16.81 18.03 14.15
CA LEU A 524 16.34 18.00 12.77
C LEU A 524 14.86 17.60 12.75
N PRO A 525 13.92 18.55 12.70
CA PRO A 525 12.50 18.25 12.62
C PRO A 525 12.18 17.60 11.26
N TYR A 526 11.25 16.64 11.29
CA TYR A 526 10.75 16.00 10.10
C TYR A 526 9.23 15.79 10.16
N TYR A 527 8.62 15.68 9.00
CA TYR A 527 7.22 15.23 8.86
C TYR A 527 7.14 14.09 7.84
N PHE A 528 6.17 13.22 8.02
CA PHE A 528 6.07 12.05 7.16
C PHE A 528 4.66 11.47 7.08
N ALA A 529 4.35 10.91 5.89
CA ALA A 529 3.28 9.95 5.70
C ALA A 529 3.76 8.59 6.17
N ALA A 530 2.98 7.87 6.97
CA ALA A 530 3.36 6.58 7.53
C ALA A 530 2.27 5.53 7.36
N GLY A 531 2.68 4.31 7.00
CA GLY A 531 1.81 3.14 6.92
C GLY A 531 2.40 1.91 7.57
N ASN A 532 1.51 1.03 8.05
CA ASN A 532 1.88 -0.26 8.62
C ASN A 532 2.79 -1.04 7.67
N GLY A 533 3.86 -1.63 8.19
CA GLY A 533 4.82 -2.41 7.43
C GLY A 533 6.09 -1.66 7.01
N GLY A 534 6.19 -0.35 7.28
CA GLY A 534 7.37 0.45 6.95
C GLY A 534 7.18 1.33 5.71
N GLN A 535 5.94 1.67 5.39
CA GLN A 535 5.63 2.61 4.32
C GLN A 535 5.88 4.03 4.82
N ILE A 536 6.83 4.75 4.23
CA ILE A 536 7.10 6.16 4.56
C ILE A 536 7.31 7.03 3.32
N SER A 537 6.87 8.30 3.42
CA SER A 537 7.31 9.41 2.59
C SER A 537 7.63 10.56 3.54
N LEU A 538 8.92 10.79 3.80
CA LEU A 538 9.46 11.62 4.90
C LEU A 538 10.27 12.76 4.33
N ALA A 539 10.07 13.97 4.87
CA ALA A 539 10.89 15.15 4.56
C ALA A 539 11.61 15.68 5.82
N ILE A 540 12.88 16.03 5.64
CA ILE A 540 13.70 16.78 6.62
C ILE A 540 14.03 18.14 6.02
N PRO A 541 13.26 19.21 6.32
CA PRO A 541 13.39 20.51 5.66
C PRO A 541 14.79 21.11 5.79
N ASP A 542 15.42 21.03 6.96
CA ASP A 542 16.74 21.58 7.22
C ASP A 542 17.87 20.98 6.37
N LEU A 543 17.62 19.82 5.75
CA LEU A 543 18.59 19.13 4.89
C LEU A 543 18.17 19.15 3.43
N ASP A 544 17.01 19.75 3.11
CA ASP A 544 16.37 19.68 1.78
C ASP A 544 16.34 18.23 1.26
N LEU A 545 15.86 17.32 2.12
CA LEU A 545 15.95 15.88 1.97
C LEU A 545 14.57 15.24 2.03
N VAL A 546 14.31 14.33 1.10
CA VAL A 546 13.16 13.43 1.13
C VAL A 546 13.62 11.98 1.06
N VAL A 547 13.03 11.13 1.90
CA VAL A 547 13.22 9.68 1.89
C VAL A 547 11.86 9.02 1.76
N ALA A 548 11.68 8.20 0.73
CA ALA A 548 10.51 7.34 0.61
C ALA A 548 10.92 5.87 0.69
N ALA A 549 10.10 5.06 1.34
CA ALA A 549 10.35 3.64 1.44
C ALA A 549 9.05 2.84 1.45
N PHE A 550 9.14 1.63 0.90
CA PHE A 550 8.14 0.58 1.04
C PHE A 550 8.73 -0.57 1.84
N GLY A 551 7.98 -1.08 2.80
CA GLY A 551 8.41 -2.18 3.64
C GLY A 551 7.43 -3.33 3.66
N GLY A 552 7.94 -4.53 3.98
CA GLY A 552 7.18 -5.77 4.11
C GLY A 552 6.96 -6.22 5.56
N ASN A 553 7.30 -5.41 6.56
CA ASN A 553 7.17 -5.75 7.98
C ASN A 553 5.77 -5.43 8.54
N TYR A 554 4.73 -5.91 7.84
CA TYR A 554 3.34 -5.67 8.26
C TYR A 554 3.05 -6.22 9.65
N SER A 555 2.28 -5.44 10.44
CA SER A 555 1.88 -5.77 11.81
C SER A 555 3.05 -6.06 12.75
N ASP A 556 4.20 -5.42 12.53
CA ASP A 556 5.42 -5.58 13.30
C ASP A 556 6.03 -4.23 13.67
N ALA A 557 6.48 -4.08 14.92
CA ALA A 557 7.22 -2.90 15.38
C ALA A 557 8.49 -2.63 14.56
N SER A 558 9.05 -3.66 13.90
CA SER A 558 10.17 -3.51 12.96
C SER A 558 9.80 -2.74 11.68
N GLY A 559 8.51 -2.53 11.36
CA GLY A 559 8.08 -1.68 10.26
C GLY A 559 8.56 -0.23 10.38
N GLN A 560 8.82 0.25 11.58
CA GLN A 560 9.33 1.61 11.81
C GLN A 560 10.86 1.75 11.68
N ARG A 561 11.58 0.65 11.43
CA ARG A 561 13.06 0.67 11.35
C ARG A 561 13.61 1.62 10.29
N THR A 562 12.89 1.87 9.21
CA THR A 562 13.35 2.81 8.18
C THR A 562 13.49 4.22 8.75
N SER A 563 12.47 4.73 9.42
CA SER A 563 12.52 6.08 10.02
C SER A 563 13.34 6.11 11.31
N ARG A 564 13.27 5.06 12.15
CA ARG A 564 13.91 5.04 13.45
C ARG A 564 15.39 4.71 13.40
N ASP A 565 15.77 3.76 12.55
CA ASP A 565 17.11 3.15 12.57
C ASP A 565 17.89 3.48 11.27
N LEU A 566 17.34 3.24 10.08
CA LEU A 566 18.07 3.33 8.81
C LEU A 566 18.44 4.78 8.46
N ILE A 567 17.52 5.72 8.61
CA ILE A 567 17.80 7.13 8.32
C ILE A 567 18.88 7.67 9.27
N PRO A 568 18.81 7.53 10.60
CA PRO A 568 19.88 7.98 11.50
C PRO A 568 21.20 7.25 11.31
N GLN A 569 21.17 5.96 10.97
CA GLN A 569 22.39 5.15 10.87
C GLN A 569 23.17 5.36 9.57
N TYR A 570 22.49 5.65 8.47
CA TYR A 570 23.11 5.70 7.14
C TYR A 570 22.86 6.99 6.37
N VAL A 571 21.62 7.51 6.38
CA VAL A 571 21.27 8.66 5.53
C VAL A 571 21.79 9.96 6.12
N LEU A 572 21.61 10.19 7.42
CA LEU A 572 22.15 11.39 8.10
C LEU A 572 23.69 11.40 8.06
N PRO A 573 24.42 10.30 8.36
CA PRO A 573 25.87 10.25 8.21
C PRO A 573 26.38 10.42 6.79
N ALA A 574 25.56 10.13 5.80
CA ALA A 574 25.93 10.37 4.40
C ALA A 574 25.96 11.87 4.04
N ILE A 575 25.24 12.73 4.80
CA ILE A 575 25.11 14.16 4.55
C ILE A 575 25.94 14.97 5.53
N LEU A 576 25.86 14.60 6.82
CA LEU A 576 26.50 15.30 7.91
C LEU A 576 27.73 14.49 8.35
N PRO A 577 28.88 15.15 8.64
CA PRO A 577 30.03 14.43 9.21
C PRO A 577 29.60 13.72 10.51
N ALA A 578 30.23 12.60 10.81
CA ALA A 578 30.03 11.93 12.10
C ALA A 578 30.32 12.90 13.25
N PRO A 579 29.55 12.87 14.36
CA PRO A 579 29.79 13.70 15.52
C PRO A 579 31.13 13.39 16.18
#